data_8f7ec7f965bbed572fca5c9e19f4b68f
#
_entry.id   8f7ec7f965bbed572fca5c9e19f4b68f
#
_cell.length_a   1.000
_cell.length_b   1.000
_cell.length_c   1.000
_cell.angle_alpha   90.00
_cell.angle_beta   90.00
_cell.angle_gamma   90.00
#
_symmetry.space_group_name_H-M   'P 1'
#
loop_
_entity.id
_entity.type
_entity.pdbx_description
1 polymer ?
#
loop_
_entity_poly.entity_id
_entity_poly.type
_entity_poly.pdbx_seq_one_letter_code
_entity_poly.pdbx_strand_id
1 'polypeptide(L)'
;MLIVDAQVHLWGQGDPLAHHRQVSSYSVDELLQEMDEGGVNAAIIHPPGWDTDSGAVALAAATAYPDRLSILGKIPVNDPSSASLLPGWLDPPGMLGLRLTFLQAGQELWAVDGTMDWFWPSAEEAGIPVALMASNFLPTVAEIAIRYPRLKLIIDHMGRPGGAQGDDTWKSLPDLLALAKYPNIAVKATGAPSYSKQNYPYRDIHDHIHNIFDTFGPGRTFWGTDITRMPCSWKECVSLFTEELPWLTEEDKEAVMGRSICEWLNWNI
;
A
#
# COMPACT_ATOMS: atom_id res chain seq x y z
N MET A 1 -20.62 -6.21 -1.80
CA MET A 1 -19.38 -5.87 -1.07
C MET A 1 -18.60 -4.87 -1.89
N LEU A 2 -18.13 -3.79 -1.27
CA LEU A 2 -17.20 -2.83 -1.88
C LEU A 2 -15.80 -3.46 -1.93
N ILE A 3 -15.15 -3.45 -3.11
CA ILE A 3 -13.79 -3.95 -3.31
C ILE A 3 -12.89 -2.78 -3.73
N VAL A 4 -11.92 -2.46 -2.87
CA VAL A 4 -10.97 -1.35 -3.05
C VAL A 4 -9.55 -1.89 -3.09
N ASP A 5 -8.87 -1.71 -4.22
CA ASP A 5 -7.45 -2.06 -4.30
C ASP A 5 -6.59 -1.00 -3.59
N ALA A 6 -5.93 -1.41 -2.51
CA ALA A 6 -5.12 -0.52 -1.68
C ALA A 6 -3.85 -0.01 -2.39
N GLN A 7 -3.51 -0.56 -3.57
CA GLN A 7 -2.30 -0.15 -4.29
C GLN A 7 -2.32 -0.52 -5.77
N VAL A 8 -2.29 0.51 -6.60
CA VAL A 8 -2.05 0.42 -8.04
C VAL A 8 -1.06 1.49 -8.48
N HIS A 9 -0.53 1.35 -9.69
CA HIS A 9 0.36 2.32 -10.31
C HIS A 9 -0.19 2.75 -11.68
N LEU A 10 -0.02 4.03 -12.02
CA LEU A 10 -0.22 4.59 -13.36
C LEU A 10 1.06 5.30 -13.79
N TRP A 11 1.41 5.17 -15.07
CA TRP A 11 2.54 5.92 -15.65
C TRP A 11 2.30 6.16 -17.14
N GLY A 12 2.78 7.32 -17.60
CA GLY A 12 2.74 7.71 -19.00
C GLY A 12 4.04 7.41 -19.76
N GLN A 13 5.14 7.21 -19.03
CA GLN A 13 6.48 7.03 -19.58
C GLN A 13 7.43 6.39 -18.55
N GLY A 14 8.66 6.10 -18.99
CA GLY A 14 9.74 5.58 -18.15
C GLY A 14 9.89 4.06 -18.21
N ASP A 15 10.87 3.55 -17.47
CA ASP A 15 11.24 2.16 -17.45
C ASP A 15 10.81 1.54 -16.10
N PRO A 16 9.73 0.74 -16.05
CA PRO A 16 9.28 0.11 -14.82
C PRO A 16 10.35 -0.78 -14.19
N LEU A 17 10.34 -0.87 -12.84
CA LEU A 17 11.19 -1.82 -12.14
C LEU A 17 10.93 -3.25 -12.65
N ALA A 18 11.96 -4.08 -12.68
CA ALA A 18 11.97 -5.40 -13.36
C ALA A 18 10.84 -6.36 -12.94
N HIS A 19 10.27 -6.18 -11.76
CA HIS A 19 9.16 -7.01 -11.25
C HIS A 19 7.77 -6.47 -11.61
N HIS A 20 7.67 -5.32 -12.28
CA HIS A 20 6.43 -4.79 -12.86
C HIS A 20 6.29 -5.17 -14.32
N ARG A 21 5.11 -4.97 -14.91
CA ARG A 21 4.89 -5.10 -16.35
C ARG A 21 5.86 -4.21 -17.11
N GLN A 22 6.58 -4.79 -18.06
CA GLN A 22 7.59 -4.09 -18.87
C GLN A 22 6.92 -3.44 -20.09
N VAL A 23 6.08 -2.44 -19.82
CA VAL A 23 5.35 -1.63 -20.83
C VAL A 23 5.71 -0.16 -20.66
N SER A 24 5.76 0.58 -21.75
CA SER A 24 6.16 2.00 -21.74
C SER A 24 5.18 2.91 -21.02
N SER A 25 3.91 2.50 -20.92
CA SER A 25 2.85 3.22 -20.22
C SER A 25 1.80 2.24 -19.70
N TYR A 26 1.08 2.66 -18.67
CA TYR A 26 -0.14 2.01 -18.17
C TYR A 26 -1.13 3.11 -17.82
N SER A 27 -2.13 3.26 -18.67
CA SER A 27 -3.05 4.39 -18.66
C SER A 27 -4.23 4.20 -17.68
N VAL A 28 -4.96 5.29 -17.40
CA VAL A 28 -6.18 5.23 -16.60
C VAL A 28 -7.27 4.40 -17.24
N ASP A 29 -7.41 4.44 -18.59
CA ASP A 29 -8.41 3.67 -19.31
C ASP A 29 -8.13 2.16 -19.21
N GLU A 30 -6.87 1.75 -19.36
CA GLU A 30 -6.44 0.36 -19.15
C GLU A 30 -6.69 -0.09 -17.71
N LEU A 31 -6.34 0.75 -16.73
CA LEU A 31 -6.58 0.46 -15.32
C LEU A 31 -8.07 0.23 -15.05
N LEU A 32 -8.93 1.14 -15.48
CA LEU A 32 -10.39 1.06 -15.25
C LEU A 32 -11.01 -0.15 -15.94
N GLN A 33 -10.59 -0.46 -17.16
CA GLN A 33 -11.03 -1.65 -17.86
C GLN A 33 -10.66 -2.92 -17.07
N GLU A 34 -9.40 -3.06 -16.65
CA GLU A 34 -8.95 -4.22 -15.88
C GLU A 34 -9.64 -4.30 -14.50
N MET A 35 -9.92 -3.16 -13.84
CA MET A 35 -10.70 -3.11 -12.60
C MET A 35 -12.11 -3.66 -12.82
N ASP A 36 -12.80 -3.25 -13.90
CA ASP A 36 -14.15 -3.70 -14.21
C ASP A 36 -14.18 -5.21 -14.52
N GLU A 37 -13.19 -5.72 -15.28
CA GLU A 37 -13.02 -7.14 -15.55
C GLU A 37 -12.72 -7.96 -14.28
N GLY A 38 -12.00 -7.38 -13.33
CA GLY A 38 -11.65 -7.98 -12.04
C GLY A 38 -12.71 -7.84 -10.96
N GLY A 39 -13.78 -7.04 -11.20
CA GLY A 39 -14.81 -6.74 -10.21
C GLY A 39 -14.35 -5.78 -9.10
N VAL A 40 -13.33 -4.94 -9.37
CA VAL A 40 -12.79 -3.96 -8.41
C VAL A 40 -13.51 -2.63 -8.56
N ASN A 41 -14.08 -2.13 -7.47
CA ASN A 41 -14.89 -0.92 -7.49
C ASN A 41 -14.03 0.36 -7.50
N ALA A 42 -12.96 0.38 -6.69
CA ALA A 42 -12.09 1.54 -6.56
C ALA A 42 -10.63 1.14 -6.29
N ALA A 43 -9.69 2.06 -6.51
CA ALA A 43 -8.28 1.80 -6.28
C ALA A 43 -7.52 3.06 -5.81
N ILE A 44 -6.44 2.84 -5.05
CA ILE A 44 -5.55 3.89 -4.58
C ILE A 44 -4.27 3.88 -5.42
N ILE A 45 -4.06 4.97 -6.15
CA ILE A 45 -2.89 5.17 -7.01
C ILE A 45 -1.68 5.57 -6.17
N HIS A 46 -0.58 4.92 -6.41
CA HIS A 46 0.73 5.27 -5.89
C HIS A 46 1.62 5.71 -7.05
N PRO A 47 1.93 7.01 -7.21
CA PRO A 47 2.78 7.49 -8.28
C PRO A 47 4.15 6.80 -8.26
N PRO A 48 4.53 6.04 -9.31
CA PRO A 48 5.79 5.32 -9.33
C PRO A 48 7.00 6.25 -9.48
N GLY A 49 8.17 5.77 -9.05
CA GLY A 49 9.41 6.55 -9.09
C GLY A 49 10.08 6.63 -10.46
N TRP A 50 9.75 5.73 -11.39
CA TRP A 50 10.33 5.68 -12.73
C TRP A 50 9.70 6.64 -13.74
N ASP A 51 8.57 7.24 -13.40
CA ASP A 51 7.93 8.31 -14.18
C ASP A 51 7.90 9.60 -13.34
N THR A 52 8.58 10.64 -13.82
CA THR A 52 8.65 11.95 -13.14
C THR A 52 7.30 12.66 -13.12
N ASP A 53 6.43 12.39 -14.09
CA ASP A 53 5.13 13.00 -14.26
C ASP A 53 4.00 12.19 -13.60
N SER A 54 4.32 11.04 -13.01
CA SER A 54 3.35 10.11 -12.42
C SER A 54 2.42 10.76 -11.37
N GLY A 55 2.90 11.77 -10.64
CA GLY A 55 2.08 12.54 -9.70
C GLY A 55 0.97 13.33 -10.39
N ALA A 56 1.29 13.98 -11.52
CA ALA A 56 0.31 14.72 -12.32
C ALA A 56 -0.68 13.75 -13.00
N VAL A 57 -0.20 12.60 -13.49
CA VAL A 57 -1.03 11.54 -14.08
C VAL A 57 -2.04 11.03 -13.03
N ALA A 58 -1.58 10.73 -11.82
CA ALA A 58 -2.44 10.25 -10.74
C ALA A 58 -3.50 11.30 -10.35
N LEU A 59 -3.10 12.58 -10.22
CA LEU A 59 -4.03 13.67 -9.87
C LEU A 59 -5.10 13.88 -10.96
N ALA A 60 -4.72 13.83 -12.22
CA ALA A 60 -5.66 13.91 -13.33
C ALA A 60 -6.66 12.75 -13.30
N ALA A 61 -6.18 11.52 -13.06
CA ALA A 61 -7.03 10.33 -12.96
C ALA A 61 -8.01 10.41 -11.78
N ALA A 62 -7.55 10.75 -10.57
CA ALA A 62 -8.41 10.87 -9.39
C ALA A 62 -9.42 12.03 -9.52
N THR A 63 -9.04 13.11 -10.19
CA THR A 63 -9.97 14.22 -10.48
C THR A 63 -11.07 13.83 -11.48
N ALA A 64 -10.71 13.02 -12.50
CA ALA A 64 -11.66 12.58 -13.52
C ALA A 64 -12.61 11.47 -13.00
N TYR A 65 -12.14 10.65 -12.06
CA TYR A 65 -12.87 9.48 -11.54
C TYR A 65 -12.88 9.45 -10.00
N PRO A 66 -13.47 10.48 -9.33
CA PRO A 66 -13.37 10.65 -7.88
C PRO A 66 -13.99 9.52 -7.06
N ASP A 67 -15.01 8.83 -7.61
CA ASP A 67 -15.66 7.69 -6.96
C ASP A 67 -14.90 6.36 -7.18
N ARG A 68 -13.86 6.37 -8.02
CA ARG A 68 -13.13 5.18 -8.42
C ARG A 68 -11.64 5.24 -8.03
N LEU A 69 -11.03 6.42 -8.01
CA LEU A 69 -9.58 6.57 -7.89
C LEU A 69 -9.20 7.63 -6.86
N SER A 70 -8.22 7.28 -6.03
CA SER A 70 -7.59 8.19 -5.07
C SER A 70 -6.08 8.01 -5.06
N ILE A 71 -5.35 8.77 -4.24
CA ILE A 71 -3.90 8.86 -4.30
C ILE A 71 -3.28 8.78 -2.91
N LEU A 72 -2.22 8.00 -2.75
CA LEU A 72 -1.18 8.26 -1.77
C LEU A 72 0.05 8.81 -2.50
N GLY A 73 0.26 10.12 -2.36
CA GLY A 73 1.31 10.85 -3.07
C GLY A 73 2.71 10.61 -2.52
N LYS A 74 3.70 11.31 -3.08
CA LYS A 74 5.10 11.24 -2.64
C LYS A 74 5.72 12.63 -2.55
N ILE A 75 6.65 12.81 -1.60
CA ILE A 75 7.48 14.02 -1.47
C ILE A 75 8.94 13.65 -1.23
N PRO A 76 9.90 14.51 -1.55
CA PRO A 76 11.29 14.32 -1.16
C PRO A 76 11.47 14.48 0.35
N VAL A 77 11.55 13.37 1.09
CA VAL A 77 11.68 13.41 2.57
C VAL A 77 13.09 13.72 3.05
N ASN A 78 14.08 13.63 2.18
CA ASN A 78 15.46 14.03 2.44
C ASN A 78 15.71 15.54 2.22
N ASP A 79 14.70 16.30 1.81
CA ASP A 79 14.75 17.75 1.69
C ASP A 79 13.80 18.40 2.70
N PRO A 80 14.32 19.02 3.78
CA PRO A 80 13.48 19.69 4.78
C PRO A 80 12.61 20.81 4.24
N SER A 81 12.93 21.40 3.08
CA SER A 81 12.08 22.43 2.44
C SER A 81 10.72 21.89 2.02
N SER A 82 10.63 20.55 1.82
CA SER A 82 9.37 19.82 1.55
C SER A 82 8.35 19.95 2.69
N ALA A 83 8.75 20.36 3.89
CA ALA A 83 7.83 20.63 5.01
C ALA A 83 6.75 21.65 4.62
N SER A 84 7.07 22.61 3.75
CA SER A 84 6.12 23.59 3.24
C SER A 84 4.99 23.02 2.38
N LEU A 85 5.12 21.77 1.90
CA LEU A 85 4.11 21.08 1.10
C LEU A 85 3.05 20.38 1.96
N LEU A 86 3.33 20.11 3.24
CA LEU A 86 2.42 19.33 4.10
C LEU A 86 1.14 20.08 4.50
N PRO A 87 1.17 21.40 4.81
CA PRO A 87 -0.07 22.15 4.98
C PRO A 87 -0.88 22.14 3.67
N GLY A 88 -2.13 21.68 3.75
CA GLY A 88 -2.99 21.54 2.56
C GLY A 88 -2.67 20.34 1.65
N TRP A 89 -1.82 19.40 2.09
CA TRP A 89 -1.49 18.20 1.31
C TRP A 89 -2.73 17.38 0.91
N LEU A 90 -3.74 17.33 1.77
CA LEU A 90 -4.98 16.59 1.55
C LEU A 90 -6.06 17.39 0.80
N ASP A 91 -5.80 18.67 0.43
CA ASP A 91 -6.78 19.52 -0.27
C ASP A 91 -7.03 19.12 -1.74
N PRO A 92 -6.03 18.63 -2.51
CA PRO A 92 -6.27 18.20 -3.89
C PRO A 92 -7.26 17.02 -3.96
N PRO A 93 -8.15 16.98 -4.98
CA PRO A 93 -9.13 15.91 -5.13
C PRO A 93 -8.48 14.52 -5.10
N GLY A 94 -9.02 13.64 -4.26
CA GLY A 94 -8.55 12.27 -4.14
C GLY A 94 -7.22 12.07 -3.41
N MET A 95 -6.57 13.11 -2.90
CA MET A 95 -5.34 12.98 -2.10
C MET A 95 -5.67 12.51 -0.68
N LEU A 96 -5.26 11.29 -0.33
CA LEU A 96 -5.58 10.64 0.95
C LEU A 96 -4.39 10.54 1.91
N GLY A 97 -3.17 10.78 1.44
CA GLY A 97 -1.98 10.65 2.26
C GLY A 97 -0.69 10.61 1.45
N LEU A 98 0.34 10.04 2.07
CA LEU A 98 1.67 9.89 1.49
C LEU A 98 2.08 8.42 1.41
N ARG A 99 2.93 8.09 0.45
CA ARG A 99 3.66 6.82 0.40
C ARG A 99 5.15 7.08 0.30
N LEU A 100 5.91 6.46 1.20
CA LEU A 100 7.36 6.53 1.21
C LEU A 100 7.97 5.18 0.82
N THR A 101 8.93 5.25 -0.09
CA THR A 101 9.70 4.09 -0.53
C THR A 101 11.18 4.34 -0.28
N PHE A 102 11.88 3.31 0.16
CA PHE A 102 13.30 3.35 0.50
C PHE A 102 14.02 2.34 -0.39
N LEU A 103 14.03 2.64 -1.70
CA LEU A 103 14.47 1.70 -2.75
C LEU A 103 15.99 1.66 -2.94
N GLN A 104 16.69 2.73 -2.54
CA GLN A 104 18.14 2.79 -2.64
C GLN A 104 18.78 2.38 -1.32
N ALA A 105 19.90 1.67 -1.39
CA ALA A 105 20.64 1.28 -0.20
C ALA A 105 21.00 2.50 0.68
N GLY A 106 20.74 2.40 1.96
CA GLY A 106 20.97 3.46 2.94
C GLY A 106 19.82 4.44 3.13
N GLN A 107 18.80 4.45 2.26
CA GLN A 107 17.64 5.33 2.45
C GLN A 107 16.81 4.95 3.69
N GLU A 108 16.81 3.69 4.09
CA GLU A 108 16.17 3.21 5.32
C GLU A 108 16.76 3.88 6.57
N LEU A 109 18.01 4.33 6.51
CA LEU A 109 18.67 5.04 7.61
C LEU A 109 18.09 6.45 7.82
N TRP A 110 17.47 7.07 6.80
CA TRP A 110 16.86 8.39 6.91
C TRP A 110 15.82 8.48 8.03
N ALA A 111 15.19 7.34 8.34
CA ALA A 111 14.22 7.26 9.43
C ALA A 111 14.85 7.39 10.84
N VAL A 112 16.20 7.21 10.97
CA VAL A 112 16.91 7.18 12.27
C VAL A 112 18.12 8.11 12.34
N ASP A 113 18.65 8.61 11.21
CA ASP A 113 19.87 9.43 11.17
C ASP A 113 19.60 10.96 11.29
N GLY A 114 18.35 11.33 11.51
CA GLY A 114 17.90 12.72 11.62
C GLY A 114 17.40 13.33 10.32
N THR A 115 17.61 12.70 9.16
CA THR A 115 17.17 13.20 7.85
C THR A 115 15.66 13.46 7.81
N MET A 116 14.87 12.60 8.45
CA MET A 116 13.40 12.70 8.48
C MET A 116 12.83 13.23 9.80
N ASP A 117 13.64 13.80 10.68
CA ASP A 117 13.17 14.30 11.99
C ASP A 117 12.13 15.40 11.87
N TRP A 118 12.17 16.17 10.80
CA TRP A 118 11.18 17.18 10.46
C TRP A 118 9.85 16.60 9.98
N PHE A 119 9.91 15.44 9.32
CA PHE A 119 8.78 14.87 8.59
C PHE A 119 7.71 14.28 9.51
N TRP A 120 8.11 13.43 10.46
CA TRP A 120 7.17 12.67 11.30
C TRP A 120 6.24 13.57 12.12
N PRO A 121 6.76 14.58 12.87
CA PRO A 121 5.88 15.49 13.61
C PRO A 121 5.00 16.34 12.69
N SER A 122 5.52 16.76 11.53
CA SER A 122 4.76 17.58 10.59
C SER A 122 3.62 16.78 9.92
N ALA A 123 3.87 15.51 9.56
CA ALA A 123 2.83 14.64 9.03
C ALA A 123 1.76 14.30 10.08
N GLU A 124 2.17 14.09 11.34
CA GLU A 124 1.23 13.89 12.45
C GLU A 124 0.35 15.13 12.70
N GLU A 125 0.96 16.32 12.72
CA GLU A 125 0.25 17.58 12.91
C GLU A 125 -0.75 17.87 11.78
N ALA A 126 -0.35 17.59 10.54
CA ALA A 126 -1.20 17.76 9.37
C ALA A 126 -2.25 16.63 9.22
N GLY A 127 -2.21 15.59 10.07
CA GLY A 127 -3.13 14.44 10.01
C GLY A 127 -3.00 13.59 8.76
N ILE A 128 -1.81 13.56 8.14
CA ILE A 128 -1.55 12.87 6.88
C ILE A 128 -1.20 11.41 7.14
N PRO A 129 -2.00 10.42 6.69
CA PRO A 129 -1.64 9.02 6.73
C PRO A 129 -0.40 8.72 5.87
N VAL A 130 0.49 7.84 6.34
CA VAL A 130 1.74 7.52 5.66
C VAL A 130 1.87 6.01 5.43
N ALA A 131 1.92 5.59 4.17
CA ALA A 131 2.25 4.23 3.79
C ALA A 131 3.77 4.08 3.62
N LEU A 132 4.31 2.96 4.12
CA LEU A 132 5.75 2.72 4.21
C LEU A 132 6.12 1.39 3.55
N MET A 133 7.02 1.43 2.58
CA MET A 133 7.71 0.23 2.13
C MET A 133 8.89 -0.06 3.07
N ALA A 134 8.59 -0.74 4.18
CA ALA A 134 9.47 -0.84 5.36
C ALA A 134 10.09 -2.23 5.57
N SER A 135 10.29 -3.03 4.51
CA SER A 135 10.77 -4.42 4.64
C SER A 135 12.08 -4.58 5.42
N ASN A 136 12.92 -3.55 5.46
CA ASN A 136 14.26 -3.60 6.06
C ASN A 136 14.36 -2.89 7.41
N PHE A 137 13.29 -2.21 7.88
CA PHE A 137 13.35 -1.40 9.11
C PHE A 137 12.04 -1.44 9.94
N LEU A 138 11.35 -2.56 9.95
CA LEU A 138 10.12 -2.74 10.76
C LEU A 138 10.29 -2.36 12.25
N PRO A 139 11.41 -2.68 12.93
CA PRO A 139 11.62 -2.23 14.32
C PRO A 139 11.62 -0.70 14.46
N THR A 140 12.19 0.04 13.51
CA THR A 140 12.16 1.51 13.51
C THR A 140 10.75 2.06 13.36
N VAL A 141 9.88 1.39 12.60
CA VAL A 141 8.47 1.79 12.49
C VAL A 141 7.78 1.75 13.85
N ALA A 142 8.12 0.79 14.72
CA ALA A 142 7.61 0.73 16.08
C ALA A 142 8.00 1.98 16.89
N GLU A 143 9.26 2.43 16.78
CA GLU A 143 9.75 3.63 17.47
C GLU A 143 9.02 4.88 16.98
N ILE A 144 8.80 5.00 15.66
CA ILE A 144 8.04 6.09 15.06
C ILE A 144 6.60 6.08 15.58
N ALA A 145 5.94 4.91 15.60
CA ALA A 145 4.55 4.79 16.06
C ALA A 145 4.37 5.15 17.54
N ILE A 146 5.37 4.83 18.40
CA ILE A 146 5.37 5.22 19.81
C ILE A 146 5.54 6.72 19.96
N ARG A 147 6.47 7.30 19.21
CA ARG A 147 6.81 8.74 19.30
C ARG A 147 5.71 9.63 18.74
N TYR A 148 5.00 9.14 17.73
CA TYR A 148 3.93 9.86 17.02
C TYR A 148 2.63 9.05 17.01
N PRO A 149 1.92 8.96 18.15
CA PRO A 149 0.80 8.02 18.32
C PRO A 149 -0.48 8.40 17.55
N ARG A 150 -0.59 9.63 17.05
CA ARG A 150 -1.71 10.05 16.19
C ARG A 150 -1.40 9.87 14.71
N LEU A 151 -0.13 9.65 14.34
CA LEU A 151 0.27 9.41 12.96
C LEU A 151 -0.21 8.03 12.52
N LYS A 152 -1.11 7.99 11.54
CA LYS A 152 -1.57 6.74 10.93
C LYS A 152 -0.51 6.20 9.98
N LEU A 153 0.03 5.02 10.28
CA LEU A 153 1.04 4.33 9.49
C LEU A 153 0.43 3.10 8.80
N ILE A 154 0.83 2.83 7.57
CA ILE A 154 0.41 1.64 6.83
C ILE A 154 1.66 0.93 6.31
N ILE A 155 1.82 -0.34 6.65
CA ILE A 155 2.94 -1.14 6.13
C ILE A 155 2.56 -1.74 4.78
N ASP A 156 3.30 -1.40 3.74
CA ASP A 156 3.10 -1.94 2.40
C ASP A 156 3.51 -3.41 2.31
N HIS A 157 2.79 -4.18 1.48
CA HIS A 157 3.19 -5.53 1.05
C HIS A 157 3.50 -6.48 2.21
N MET A 158 2.74 -6.37 3.31
CA MET A 158 2.98 -7.20 4.50
C MET A 158 4.42 -7.08 5.06
N GLY A 159 5.09 -5.95 4.80
CA GLY A 159 6.49 -5.74 5.16
C GLY A 159 7.46 -6.65 4.40
N ARG A 160 7.10 -7.16 3.25
CA ARG A 160 7.95 -8.08 2.44
C ARG A 160 8.73 -7.32 1.38
N PRO A 161 9.95 -7.75 1.07
CA PRO A 161 10.72 -7.15 -0.03
C PRO A 161 10.12 -7.55 -1.37
N GLY A 162 10.17 -6.63 -2.34
CA GLY A 162 9.74 -6.92 -3.71
C GLY A 162 10.62 -7.99 -4.38
N GLY A 163 10.00 -8.88 -5.16
CA GLY A 163 10.70 -9.92 -5.91
C GLY A 163 11.13 -11.16 -5.10
N ALA A 164 10.91 -11.19 -3.78
CA ALA A 164 11.17 -12.37 -2.95
C ALA A 164 10.04 -13.39 -3.09
N GLN A 165 10.34 -14.68 -2.97
CA GLN A 165 9.38 -15.78 -3.02
C GLN A 165 9.72 -16.90 -2.04
N GLY A 166 8.69 -17.60 -1.55
CA GLY A 166 8.79 -18.78 -0.68
C GLY A 166 9.22 -18.44 0.76
N ASP A 167 9.64 -19.45 1.51
CA ASP A 167 9.80 -19.39 2.98
C ASP A 167 10.73 -18.28 3.47
N ASP A 168 11.79 -17.98 2.73
CA ASP A 168 12.74 -16.93 3.10
C ASP A 168 12.09 -15.54 3.15
N THR A 169 11.04 -15.32 2.36
CA THR A 169 10.27 -14.08 2.33
C THR A 169 9.62 -13.80 3.68
N TRP A 170 9.28 -14.84 4.43
CA TRP A 170 8.51 -14.73 5.67
C TRP A 170 9.36 -14.73 6.94
N LYS A 171 10.70 -14.79 6.85
CA LYS A 171 11.60 -14.80 8.02
C LYS A 171 11.40 -13.61 8.96
N SER A 172 11.10 -12.44 8.42
CA SER A 172 10.81 -11.23 9.21
C SER A 172 9.32 -11.04 9.51
N LEU A 173 8.47 -12.07 9.32
CA LEU A 173 7.06 -12.00 9.72
C LEU A 173 6.87 -11.68 11.21
N PRO A 174 7.63 -12.26 12.15
CA PRO A 174 7.51 -11.91 13.56
C PRO A 174 7.72 -10.42 13.86
N ASP A 175 8.60 -9.74 13.13
CA ASP A 175 8.83 -8.29 13.29
C ASP A 175 7.60 -7.48 12.84
N LEU A 176 6.94 -7.91 11.75
CA LEU A 176 5.68 -7.30 11.33
C LEU A 176 4.58 -7.52 12.38
N LEU A 177 4.39 -8.76 12.83
CA LEU A 177 3.34 -9.10 13.82
C LEU A 177 3.52 -8.32 15.12
N ALA A 178 4.76 -8.05 15.53
CA ALA A 178 5.07 -7.25 16.71
C ALA A 178 4.56 -5.79 16.60
N LEU A 179 4.31 -5.29 15.40
CA LEU A 179 3.76 -3.94 15.17
C LEU A 179 2.27 -3.84 15.48
N ALA A 180 1.53 -4.93 15.47
CA ALA A 180 0.08 -4.92 15.64
C ALA A 180 -0.40 -4.40 17.01
N LYS A 181 0.48 -4.40 18.02
CA LYS A 181 0.20 -3.80 19.35
C LYS A 181 0.03 -2.28 19.30
N TYR A 182 0.47 -1.63 18.22
CA TYR A 182 0.32 -0.19 18.04
C TYR A 182 -0.96 0.10 17.25
N PRO A 183 -1.95 0.79 17.84
CA PRO A 183 -3.26 1.00 17.18
C PRO A 183 -3.20 1.91 15.97
N ASN A 184 -2.14 2.69 15.83
CA ASN A 184 -1.89 3.60 14.72
C ASN A 184 -1.11 2.95 13.56
N ILE A 185 -0.90 1.62 13.59
CA ILE A 185 -0.30 0.85 12.49
C ILE A 185 -1.32 -0.10 11.87
N ALA A 186 -1.44 -0.06 10.56
CA ALA A 186 -2.18 -0.99 9.72
C ALA A 186 -1.24 -1.65 8.70
N VAL A 187 -1.71 -2.68 8.00
CA VAL A 187 -0.95 -3.43 7.01
C VAL A 187 -1.73 -3.61 5.71
N LYS A 188 -1.09 -3.42 4.57
CA LYS A 188 -1.62 -3.82 3.27
C LYS A 188 -1.20 -5.26 2.96
N ALA A 189 -2.18 -6.13 2.76
CA ALA A 189 -1.99 -7.47 2.21
C ALA A 189 -1.85 -7.42 0.67
N THR A 190 -1.13 -6.41 0.17
CA THR A 190 -0.89 -6.21 -1.26
C THR A 190 0.20 -7.12 -1.79
N GLY A 191 0.06 -7.55 -3.02
CA GLY A 191 1.07 -8.36 -3.70
C GLY A 191 1.13 -9.81 -3.26
N ALA A 192 0.17 -10.31 -2.50
CA ALA A 192 0.22 -11.64 -1.89
C ALA A 192 0.57 -12.77 -2.89
N PRO A 193 -0.07 -12.90 -4.07
CA PRO A 193 0.26 -13.93 -5.04
C PRO A 193 1.73 -13.94 -5.50
N SER A 194 2.37 -12.77 -5.56
CA SER A 194 3.75 -12.67 -6.03
C SER A 194 4.79 -13.28 -5.09
N TYR A 195 4.42 -13.56 -3.83
CA TYR A 195 5.30 -14.19 -2.84
C TYR A 195 5.20 -15.71 -2.83
N SER A 196 4.21 -16.28 -3.51
CA SER A 196 4.01 -17.72 -3.62
C SER A 196 4.93 -18.36 -4.65
N LYS A 197 5.33 -19.61 -4.40
CA LYS A 197 5.95 -20.52 -5.38
C LYS A 197 4.95 -21.49 -6.01
N GLN A 198 3.69 -21.43 -5.59
CA GLN A 198 2.63 -22.29 -6.08
C GLN A 198 1.75 -21.55 -7.10
N ASN A 199 1.03 -22.33 -7.89
CA ASN A 199 -0.06 -21.80 -8.71
C ASN A 199 -1.27 -21.48 -7.81
N TYR A 200 -2.24 -20.74 -8.39
CA TYR A 200 -3.54 -20.49 -7.75
C TYR A 200 -4.12 -21.80 -7.15
N PRO A 201 -4.61 -21.77 -5.91
CA PRO A 201 -4.86 -20.61 -5.05
C PRO A 201 -3.72 -20.26 -4.09
N TYR A 202 -2.46 -20.50 -4.41
CA TYR A 202 -1.29 -20.01 -3.64
C TYR A 202 -1.28 -20.48 -2.17
N ARG A 203 -1.51 -21.75 -1.91
CA ARG A 203 -1.73 -22.30 -0.55
C ARG A 203 -0.55 -22.12 0.39
N ASP A 204 0.66 -22.02 -0.12
CA ASP A 204 1.90 -21.80 0.65
C ASP A 204 1.96 -20.45 1.36
N ILE A 205 1.08 -19.50 1.03
CA ILE A 205 1.04 -18.20 1.69
C ILE A 205 -0.18 -18.02 2.61
N HIS A 206 -1.16 -18.95 2.61
CA HIS A 206 -2.40 -18.78 3.35
C HIS A 206 -2.19 -18.63 4.86
N ASP A 207 -1.35 -19.46 5.48
CA ASP A 207 -1.06 -19.39 6.91
C ASP A 207 -0.36 -18.08 7.29
N HIS A 208 0.47 -17.52 6.41
CA HIS A 208 1.12 -16.24 6.66
C HIS A 208 0.12 -15.08 6.64
N ILE A 209 -0.80 -15.08 5.67
CA ILE A 209 -1.88 -14.09 5.59
C ILE A 209 -2.81 -14.24 6.80
N HIS A 210 -3.14 -15.47 7.21
CA HIS A 210 -3.96 -15.75 8.39
C HIS A 210 -3.33 -15.18 9.67
N ASN A 211 -2.03 -15.45 9.89
CA ASN A 211 -1.32 -14.90 11.05
C ASN A 211 -1.34 -13.36 11.08
N ILE A 212 -1.19 -12.71 9.92
CA ILE A 212 -1.26 -11.24 9.82
C ILE A 212 -2.67 -10.76 10.18
N PHE A 213 -3.70 -11.39 9.60
CA PHE A 213 -5.09 -11.04 9.85
C PHE A 213 -5.46 -11.24 11.31
N ASP A 214 -5.13 -12.38 11.90
CA ASP A 214 -5.42 -12.68 13.32
C ASP A 214 -4.79 -11.67 14.27
N THR A 215 -3.61 -11.15 13.89
CA THR A 215 -2.84 -10.25 14.74
C THR A 215 -3.26 -8.78 14.59
N PHE A 216 -3.50 -8.31 13.36
CA PHE A 216 -3.91 -6.92 13.08
C PHE A 216 -5.43 -6.72 13.14
N GLY A 217 -6.20 -7.77 12.89
CA GLY A 217 -7.65 -7.75 12.75
C GLY A 217 -8.14 -7.15 11.44
N PRO A 218 -9.46 -7.34 11.13
CA PRO A 218 -10.04 -6.90 9.86
C PRO A 218 -10.03 -5.37 9.67
N GLY A 219 -10.05 -4.61 10.74
CA GLY A 219 -10.04 -3.13 10.69
C GLY A 219 -8.68 -2.53 10.34
N ARG A 220 -7.59 -3.33 10.35
CA ARG A 220 -6.22 -2.86 10.08
C ARG A 220 -5.45 -3.74 9.10
N THR A 221 -6.16 -4.61 8.37
CA THR A 221 -5.62 -5.41 7.27
C THR A 221 -6.35 -5.00 6.00
N PHE A 222 -5.63 -4.52 5.00
CA PHE A 222 -6.19 -3.97 3.77
C PHE A 222 -5.79 -4.80 2.58
N TRP A 223 -6.77 -5.31 1.85
CA TRP A 223 -6.53 -5.98 0.58
C TRP A 223 -6.03 -5.03 -0.51
N GLY A 224 -5.28 -5.55 -1.45
CA GLY A 224 -4.87 -4.87 -2.68
C GLY A 224 -3.92 -5.74 -3.48
N THR A 225 -3.63 -5.33 -4.71
CA THR A 225 -2.87 -6.17 -5.63
C THR A 225 -1.46 -5.67 -5.93
N ASP A 226 -1.30 -4.38 -6.23
CA ASP A 226 -0.14 -3.93 -7.01
C ASP A 226 -0.09 -4.65 -8.37
N ILE A 227 -1.21 -4.63 -9.08
CA ILE A 227 -1.57 -5.52 -10.21
C ILE A 227 -0.48 -5.65 -11.27
N THR A 228 0.29 -4.61 -11.50
CA THR A 228 1.33 -4.61 -12.53
C THR A 228 2.51 -5.54 -12.23
N ARG A 229 2.61 -6.07 -11.01
CA ARG A 229 3.61 -7.07 -10.61
C ARG A 229 3.01 -8.46 -10.32
N MET A 230 1.70 -8.62 -10.47
CA MET A 230 1.06 -9.91 -10.17
C MET A 230 1.34 -10.95 -11.24
N PRO A 231 1.57 -12.24 -10.84
CA PRO A 231 1.70 -13.35 -11.75
C PRO A 231 0.35 -13.86 -12.28
N CYS A 232 -0.75 -13.21 -11.92
CA CYS A 232 -2.12 -13.63 -12.14
C CYS A 232 -3.05 -12.47 -12.48
N SER A 233 -4.29 -12.78 -12.84
CA SER A 233 -5.32 -11.79 -13.11
C SER A 233 -5.83 -11.12 -11.83
N TRP A 234 -6.42 -9.93 -11.97
CA TRP A 234 -7.11 -9.27 -10.85
C TRP A 234 -8.21 -10.14 -10.25
N LYS A 235 -8.96 -10.84 -11.12
CA LYS A 235 -10.00 -11.77 -10.69
C LYS A 235 -9.47 -12.86 -9.75
N GLU A 236 -8.30 -13.42 -10.04
CA GLU A 236 -7.67 -14.41 -9.16
C GLU A 236 -7.18 -13.77 -7.85
N CYS A 237 -6.72 -12.51 -7.88
CA CYS A 237 -6.37 -11.78 -6.66
C CYS A 237 -7.61 -11.53 -5.77
N VAL A 238 -8.75 -11.21 -6.36
CA VAL A 238 -10.03 -11.03 -5.65
C VAL A 238 -10.51 -12.39 -5.09
N SER A 239 -10.62 -13.42 -5.93
CA SER A 239 -11.13 -14.73 -5.50
C SER A 239 -10.24 -15.41 -4.46
N LEU A 240 -8.93 -15.14 -4.44
CA LEU A 240 -8.05 -15.61 -3.36
C LEU A 240 -8.61 -15.22 -1.99
N PHE A 241 -9.01 -13.95 -1.79
CA PHE A 241 -9.50 -13.47 -0.49
C PHE A 241 -10.98 -13.76 -0.29
N THR A 242 -11.78 -13.76 -1.34
CA THR A 242 -13.24 -13.94 -1.22
C THR A 242 -13.68 -15.39 -1.19
N GLU A 243 -12.88 -16.32 -1.74
CA GLU A 243 -13.29 -17.72 -1.93
C GLU A 243 -12.31 -18.72 -1.27
N GLU A 244 -11.00 -18.47 -1.30
CA GLU A 244 -9.98 -19.44 -0.96
C GLU A 244 -9.45 -19.34 0.49
N LEU A 245 -9.81 -18.28 1.24
CA LEU A 245 -9.44 -18.09 2.64
C LEU A 245 -10.65 -18.37 3.56
N PRO A 246 -10.90 -19.64 3.94
CA PRO A 246 -12.14 -20.05 4.61
C PRO A 246 -12.28 -19.52 6.04
N TRP A 247 -11.25 -18.96 6.61
CA TRP A 247 -11.24 -18.35 7.93
C TRP A 247 -11.74 -16.89 7.90
N LEU A 248 -11.87 -16.24 6.73
CA LEU A 248 -12.54 -14.94 6.60
C LEU A 248 -14.07 -15.13 6.60
N THR A 249 -14.74 -14.56 7.58
CA THR A 249 -16.21 -14.44 7.56
C THR A 249 -16.63 -13.42 6.50
N GLU A 250 -17.92 -13.37 6.15
CA GLU A 250 -18.42 -12.37 5.19
C GLU A 250 -18.20 -10.93 5.70
N GLU A 251 -18.33 -10.71 7.01
CA GLU A 251 -18.04 -9.40 7.62
C GLU A 251 -16.55 -9.05 7.54
N ASP A 252 -15.66 -10.02 7.74
CA ASP A 252 -14.21 -9.82 7.60
C ASP A 252 -13.83 -9.49 6.16
N LYS A 253 -14.45 -10.20 5.18
CA LYS A 253 -14.25 -9.91 3.75
C LYS A 253 -14.68 -8.49 3.41
N GLU A 254 -15.85 -8.04 3.85
CA GLU A 254 -16.29 -6.65 3.66
C GLU A 254 -15.33 -5.63 4.25
N ALA A 255 -14.78 -5.92 5.42
CA ALA A 255 -13.81 -5.06 6.08
C ALA A 255 -12.48 -5.00 5.29
N VAL A 256 -11.86 -6.17 5.07
CA VAL A 256 -10.52 -6.30 4.45
C VAL A 256 -10.50 -5.84 3.01
N MET A 257 -11.56 -6.16 2.23
CA MET A 257 -11.62 -5.90 0.80
C MET A 257 -11.87 -4.44 0.43
N GLY A 258 -12.35 -3.60 1.39
CA GLY A 258 -12.59 -2.19 1.05
C GLY A 258 -12.94 -1.29 2.22
N ARG A 259 -13.91 -1.66 3.07
CA ARG A 259 -14.43 -0.78 4.12
C ARG A 259 -13.32 -0.23 5.02
N SER A 260 -12.42 -1.08 5.49
CA SER A 260 -11.42 -0.69 6.49
C SER A 260 -10.37 0.29 5.96
N ILE A 261 -9.94 0.18 4.71
CA ILE A 261 -9.01 1.16 4.14
C ILE A 261 -9.70 2.50 3.89
N CYS A 262 -10.97 2.49 3.47
CA CYS A 262 -11.76 3.71 3.32
C CYS A 262 -11.92 4.43 4.65
N GLU A 263 -12.27 3.72 5.74
CA GLU A 263 -12.36 4.28 7.08
C GLU A 263 -11.01 4.79 7.60
N TRP A 264 -9.92 4.03 7.35
CA TRP A 264 -8.58 4.43 7.78
C TRP A 264 -8.11 5.72 7.12
N LEU A 265 -8.41 5.89 5.84
CA LEU A 265 -7.99 7.04 5.03
C LEU A 265 -9.05 8.15 4.97
N ASN A 266 -10.20 8.00 5.61
CA ASN A 266 -11.35 8.91 5.52
C ASN A 266 -11.83 9.11 4.05
N TRP A 267 -11.78 8.06 3.25
CA TRP A 267 -12.24 8.08 1.86
C TRP A 267 -13.72 7.67 1.79
N ASN A 268 -14.57 8.61 1.43
CA ASN A 268 -16.02 8.38 1.33
C ASN A 268 -16.38 8.10 -0.14
N ILE A 269 -16.65 6.83 -0.45
CA ILE A 269 -17.09 6.32 -1.75
C ILE A 269 -18.25 5.34 -1.59
#